data_24482eefce87dbe61acd0bae7d05de4b
#
_entry.id   24482eefce87dbe61acd0bae7d05de4b
#
_cell.length_a   1.000
_cell.length_b   1.000
_cell.length_c   1.000
_cell.angle_alpha   90.00
_cell.angle_beta   90.00
_cell.angle_gamma   90.00
#
_symmetry.space_group_name_H-M   'P 1'
#
loop_
_entity.id
_entity.type
_entity.pdbx_description
1 polymer ?
#
loop_
_entity_poly.entity_id
_entity_poly.type
_entity_poly.pdbx_seq_one_letter_code
_entity_poly.pdbx_strand_id
1 'polypeptide(L)'
;WAFACEDEIRSSACLAGEQLFVGCYDNNLYALDPRTGQFMWKFPTQGGIPSSPVVWRDTVFVGSEDRSVYAIHCKRGTAVWSFATEGRVRSSPRIAYDHVFIGSDDGTLYVLNTVTGKPVWNSPTRAPIRSSPLVDGDLVIFGAEDGTVYCLDIRNGETRWRFHASMGVTSSATAFEQLVIVGSSDRHLYALDRRSGWAVWRYRAGHRIVSSPCV
;
A
#
# COMPACT_ATOMS: atom_id res chain seq x y z
N TRP A 1 -5.93 -6.56 -26.41
CA TRP A 1 -6.51 -5.21 -26.32
C TRP A 1 -5.55 -4.24 -25.62
N ALA A 2 -5.77 -2.94 -25.80
CA ALA A 2 -5.06 -1.89 -25.11
C ALA A 2 -6.07 -0.80 -24.70
N PHE A 3 -5.88 -0.24 -23.52
CA PHE A 3 -6.67 0.89 -23.01
C PHE A 3 -5.71 2.08 -22.79
N ALA A 4 -6.07 3.26 -23.28
CA ALA A 4 -5.26 4.46 -23.13
C ALA A 4 -5.83 5.38 -22.04
N CYS A 5 -4.99 5.78 -21.10
CA CYS A 5 -5.24 6.85 -20.16
C CYS A 5 -4.58 8.15 -20.64
N GLU A 6 -4.94 9.28 -20.03
CA GLU A 6 -4.38 10.58 -20.37
C GLU A 6 -2.99 10.86 -19.75
N ASP A 7 -2.55 10.02 -18.79
CA ASP A 7 -1.26 10.16 -18.10
C ASP A 7 -0.69 8.78 -17.72
N GLU A 8 0.44 8.75 -17.02
CA GLU A 8 1.17 7.53 -16.62
C GLU A 8 0.35 6.63 -15.70
N ILE A 9 0.46 5.31 -15.94
CA ILE A 9 -0.02 4.27 -15.02
C ILE A 9 1.19 3.75 -14.24
N ARG A 10 1.23 4.02 -12.93
CA ARG A 10 2.26 3.50 -12.01
C ARG A 10 1.71 2.46 -11.04
N SER A 11 0.39 2.38 -10.90
CA SER A 11 -0.27 1.37 -10.10
C SER A 11 -0.21 -0.01 -10.78
N SER A 12 -0.15 -1.07 -10.00
CA SER A 12 -0.44 -2.41 -10.51
C SER A 12 -1.95 -2.57 -10.62
N ALA A 13 -2.40 -3.20 -11.71
CA ALA A 13 -3.81 -3.48 -11.89
C ALA A 13 -4.30 -4.56 -10.91
N CYS A 14 -5.54 -4.43 -10.43
CA CYS A 14 -6.21 -5.39 -9.58
C CYS A 14 -7.37 -6.05 -10.34
N LEU A 15 -7.31 -7.37 -10.49
CA LEU A 15 -8.40 -8.15 -11.07
C LEU A 15 -9.31 -8.68 -9.95
N ALA A 16 -10.60 -8.39 -10.02
CA ALA A 16 -11.59 -8.92 -9.10
C ALA A 16 -12.90 -9.24 -9.82
N GLY A 17 -13.25 -10.53 -9.85
CA GLY A 17 -14.40 -11.02 -10.62
C GLY A 17 -14.25 -10.69 -12.11
N GLU A 18 -15.22 -9.96 -12.65
CA GLU A 18 -15.25 -9.56 -14.07
C GLU A 18 -14.78 -8.10 -14.28
N GLN A 19 -14.01 -7.56 -13.36
CA GLN A 19 -13.53 -6.17 -13.44
C GLN A 19 -12.03 -6.07 -13.18
N LEU A 20 -11.36 -5.24 -13.96
CA LEU A 20 -9.97 -4.84 -13.80
C LEU A 20 -9.93 -3.40 -13.33
N PHE A 21 -9.30 -3.15 -12.19
CA PHE A 21 -9.14 -1.81 -11.65
C PHE A 21 -7.71 -1.32 -11.82
N VAL A 22 -7.55 -0.07 -12.24
CA VAL A 22 -6.23 0.55 -12.40
C VAL A 22 -6.29 2.04 -12.05
N GLY A 23 -5.34 2.49 -11.21
CA GLY A 23 -5.15 3.90 -10.90
C GLY A 23 -4.23 4.57 -11.93
N CYS A 24 -4.51 5.81 -12.28
CA CYS A 24 -3.73 6.58 -13.24
C CYS A 24 -3.36 7.97 -12.66
N TYR A 25 -2.27 8.56 -13.15
CA TYR A 25 -1.86 9.92 -12.79
C TYR A 25 -2.74 11.01 -13.40
N ASP A 26 -3.64 10.67 -14.32
CA ASP A 26 -4.71 11.55 -14.80
C ASP A 26 -5.84 11.76 -13.78
N ASN A 27 -5.59 11.40 -12.52
CA ASN A 27 -6.49 11.55 -11.37
C ASN A 27 -7.72 10.61 -11.41
N ASN A 28 -7.71 9.54 -12.19
CA ASN A 28 -8.83 8.62 -12.26
C ASN A 28 -8.46 7.20 -11.82
N LEU A 29 -9.39 6.57 -11.11
CA LEU A 29 -9.45 5.11 -10.99
C LEU A 29 -10.36 4.60 -12.09
N TYR A 30 -9.87 3.68 -12.91
CA TYR A 30 -10.60 3.06 -14.00
C TYR A 30 -11.05 1.65 -13.64
N ALA A 31 -12.26 1.28 -14.08
CA ALA A 31 -12.72 -0.10 -14.14
C ALA A 31 -12.95 -0.50 -15.59
N LEU A 32 -12.34 -1.62 -15.97
CA LEU A 32 -12.36 -2.15 -17.33
C LEU A 32 -12.86 -3.60 -17.31
N ASP A 33 -13.44 -4.05 -18.41
CA ASP A 33 -13.65 -5.48 -18.67
C ASP A 33 -12.29 -6.14 -18.95
N PRO A 34 -11.85 -7.13 -18.17
CA PRO A 34 -10.52 -7.73 -18.33
C PRO A 34 -10.38 -8.56 -19.60
N ARG A 35 -11.45 -8.99 -20.23
CA ARG A 35 -11.43 -9.83 -21.45
C ARG A 35 -11.34 -8.97 -22.70
N THR A 36 -12.04 -7.85 -22.72
CA THR A 36 -12.18 -6.99 -23.90
C THR A 36 -11.44 -5.67 -23.83
N GLY A 37 -11.04 -5.23 -22.60
CA GLY A 37 -10.48 -3.91 -22.35
C GLY A 37 -11.50 -2.77 -22.43
N GLN A 38 -12.79 -3.12 -22.55
CA GLN A 38 -13.85 -2.11 -22.62
C GLN A 38 -13.96 -1.33 -21.32
N PHE A 39 -14.11 -0.02 -21.45
CA PHE A 39 -14.37 0.89 -20.34
C PHE A 39 -15.73 0.57 -19.71
N MET A 40 -15.75 0.44 -18.38
CA MET A 40 -16.97 0.27 -17.60
C MET A 40 -17.35 1.55 -16.87
N TRP A 41 -16.42 2.10 -16.07
CA TRP A 41 -16.58 3.35 -15.36
C TRP A 41 -15.23 3.93 -14.94
N LYS A 42 -15.20 5.21 -14.57
CA LYS A 42 -14.09 5.85 -13.89
C LYS A 42 -14.57 6.64 -12.67
N PHE A 43 -13.70 6.73 -11.67
CA PHE A 43 -13.92 7.53 -10.48
C PHE A 43 -12.85 8.63 -10.42
N PRO A 44 -13.22 9.91 -10.48
CA PRO A 44 -12.29 11.02 -10.44
C PRO A 44 -11.86 11.34 -9.01
N THR A 45 -10.57 11.63 -8.82
CA THR A 45 -9.97 12.19 -7.60
C THR A 45 -9.38 13.56 -7.92
N GLN A 46 -8.82 14.25 -6.92
CA GLN A 46 -8.19 15.55 -7.11
C GLN A 46 -6.66 15.46 -7.26
N GLY A 47 -6.11 14.25 -7.38
CA GLY A 47 -4.68 14.01 -7.55
C GLY A 47 -4.41 12.63 -8.13
N GLY A 48 -3.20 12.41 -8.65
CA GLY A 48 -2.80 11.14 -9.25
C GLY A 48 -3.00 9.94 -8.33
N ILE A 49 -3.23 8.76 -8.90
CA ILE A 49 -3.43 7.50 -8.18
C ILE A 49 -2.26 6.55 -8.45
N PRO A 50 -1.12 6.70 -7.75
CA PRO A 50 0.01 5.75 -7.83
C PRO A 50 -0.23 4.47 -7.03
N SER A 51 -1.15 4.51 -6.07
CA SER A 51 -1.56 3.40 -5.23
C SER A 51 -2.20 2.28 -6.06
N SER A 52 -1.75 1.04 -5.88
CA SER A 52 -2.39 -0.12 -6.50
C SER A 52 -3.72 -0.41 -5.80
N PRO A 53 -4.83 -0.53 -6.55
CA PRO A 53 -6.12 -0.83 -5.97
C PRO A 53 -6.15 -2.20 -5.30
N VAL A 54 -6.94 -2.35 -4.25
CA VAL A 54 -7.27 -3.64 -3.64
C VAL A 54 -8.78 -3.77 -3.50
N VAL A 55 -9.31 -4.94 -3.77
CA VAL A 55 -10.74 -5.22 -3.67
C VAL A 55 -11.02 -6.09 -2.45
N TRP A 56 -12.03 -5.72 -1.70
CA TRP A 56 -12.60 -6.48 -0.61
C TRP A 56 -14.13 -6.47 -0.69
N ARG A 57 -14.75 -7.64 -0.82
CA ARG A 57 -16.19 -7.76 -1.11
C ARG A 57 -16.56 -6.96 -2.37
N ASP A 58 -17.53 -6.06 -2.27
CA ASP A 58 -18.01 -5.23 -3.39
C ASP A 58 -17.36 -3.83 -3.43
N THR A 59 -16.22 -3.64 -2.76
CA THR A 59 -15.56 -2.33 -2.59
C THR A 59 -14.10 -2.40 -3.04
N VAL A 60 -13.68 -1.46 -3.88
CA VAL A 60 -12.29 -1.21 -4.23
C VAL A 60 -11.75 -0.06 -3.40
N PHE A 61 -10.55 -0.24 -2.86
CA PHE A 61 -9.85 0.74 -2.01
C PHE A 61 -8.60 1.24 -2.73
N VAL A 62 -8.33 2.53 -2.61
CA VAL A 62 -7.17 3.17 -3.26
C VAL A 62 -6.75 4.43 -2.50
N GLY A 63 -5.45 4.73 -2.55
CA GLY A 63 -4.90 6.01 -2.08
C GLY A 63 -4.66 6.97 -3.24
N SER A 64 -4.78 8.26 -2.99
CA SER A 64 -4.53 9.32 -3.99
C SER A 64 -3.55 10.37 -3.47
N GLU A 65 -2.85 11.03 -4.40
CA GLU A 65 -1.99 12.17 -4.09
C GLU A 65 -2.78 13.43 -3.66
N ASP A 66 -4.12 13.42 -3.76
CA ASP A 66 -4.99 14.44 -3.17
C ASP A 66 -5.13 14.33 -1.63
N ARG A 67 -4.33 13.46 -1.01
CA ARG A 67 -4.31 13.21 0.44
C ARG A 67 -5.55 12.48 0.95
N SER A 68 -6.14 11.61 0.12
CA SER A 68 -7.32 10.86 0.50
C SER A 68 -7.18 9.37 0.24
N VAL A 69 -7.82 8.59 1.09
CA VAL A 69 -8.10 7.17 0.88
C VAL A 69 -9.55 7.05 0.45
N TYR A 70 -9.82 6.32 -0.61
CA TYR A 70 -11.14 6.13 -1.16
C TYR A 70 -11.58 4.67 -1.07
N ALA A 71 -12.84 4.47 -0.72
CA ALA A 71 -13.57 3.22 -0.89
C ALA A 71 -14.68 3.44 -1.92
N ILE A 72 -14.67 2.67 -2.99
CA ILE A 72 -15.53 2.87 -4.14
C ILE A 72 -16.26 1.56 -4.43
N HIS A 73 -17.57 1.61 -4.68
CA HIS A 73 -18.35 0.42 -4.99
C HIS A 73 -17.98 -0.13 -6.37
N CYS A 74 -17.51 -1.39 -6.43
CA CYS A 74 -16.93 -2.02 -7.62
C CYS A 74 -17.84 -1.90 -8.86
N LYS A 75 -19.13 -2.21 -8.75
CA LYS A 75 -20.04 -2.21 -9.90
C LYS A 75 -20.52 -0.82 -10.31
N ARG A 76 -20.68 0.11 -9.36
CA ARG A 76 -21.27 1.42 -9.61
C ARG A 76 -20.28 2.54 -9.87
N GLY A 77 -19.03 2.36 -9.46
CA GLY A 77 -18.00 3.40 -9.52
C GLY A 77 -18.33 4.64 -8.65
N THR A 78 -19.12 4.46 -7.59
CA THR A 78 -19.52 5.54 -6.67
C THR A 78 -18.82 5.40 -5.34
N ALA A 79 -18.43 6.54 -4.71
CA ALA A 79 -17.83 6.51 -3.40
C ALA A 79 -18.76 5.87 -2.36
N VAL A 80 -18.21 4.97 -1.55
CA VAL A 80 -18.80 4.45 -0.32
C VAL A 80 -18.42 5.36 0.83
N TRP A 81 -17.13 5.68 0.93
CA TRP A 81 -16.57 6.66 1.85
C TRP A 81 -15.23 7.20 1.32
N SER A 82 -14.79 8.31 1.88
CA SER A 82 -13.43 8.81 1.75
C SER A 82 -12.89 9.21 3.12
N PHE A 83 -11.57 9.09 3.29
CA PHE A 83 -10.86 9.51 4.51
C PHE A 83 -9.70 10.41 4.13
N ALA A 84 -9.65 11.62 4.71
CA ALA A 84 -8.59 12.59 4.47
C ALA A 84 -7.40 12.33 5.40
N THR A 85 -6.20 12.34 4.82
CA THR A 85 -4.90 12.32 5.52
C THR A 85 -4.23 13.69 5.40
N GLU A 86 -3.16 13.93 6.17
CA GLU A 86 -2.42 15.21 6.09
C GLU A 86 -1.39 15.23 4.95
N GLY A 87 -1.04 14.07 4.38
CA GLY A 87 -0.07 13.91 3.29
C GLY A 87 -0.60 13.10 2.11
N ARG A 88 0.15 13.05 1.02
CA ARG A 88 -0.20 12.24 -0.15
C ARG A 88 -0.24 10.75 0.21
N VAL A 89 -1.18 10.00 -0.37
CA VAL A 89 -1.31 8.56 -0.15
C VAL A 89 -0.79 7.81 -1.37
N ARG A 90 0.48 7.41 -1.30
CA ARG A 90 1.17 6.67 -2.38
C ARG A 90 1.31 5.18 -2.09
N SER A 91 1.21 4.81 -0.83
CA SER A 91 1.14 3.43 -0.37
C SER A 91 -0.07 2.73 -0.96
N SER A 92 0.05 1.46 -1.29
CA SER A 92 -1.12 0.65 -1.66
C SER A 92 -1.78 0.08 -0.41
N PRO A 93 -3.11 0.07 -0.33
CA PRO A 93 -3.82 -0.46 0.83
C PRO A 93 -3.62 -1.97 0.96
N ARG A 94 -3.64 -2.46 2.19
CA ARG A 94 -3.76 -3.88 2.52
C ARG A 94 -5.02 -4.09 3.34
N ILE A 95 -5.78 -5.13 3.01
CA ILE A 95 -7.00 -5.47 3.73
C ILE A 95 -6.77 -6.74 4.56
N ALA A 96 -7.09 -6.65 5.83
CA ALA A 96 -7.13 -7.78 6.74
C ALA A 96 -8.09 -7.49 7.91
N TYR A 97 -8.77 -8.50 8.41
CA TYR A 97 -9.65 -8.41 9.60
C TYR A 97 -10.65 -7.26 9.53
N ASP A 98 -11.28 -7.05 8.36
CA ASP A 98 -12.21 -5.94 8.07
C ASP A 98 -11.60 -4.53 8.29
N HIS A 99 -10.26 -4.41 8.17
CA HIS A 99 -9.53 -3.14 8.24
C HIS A 99 -8.70 -2.88 6.99
N VAL A 100 -8.58 -1.60 6.65
CA VAL A 100 -7.66 -1.07 5.62
C VAL A 100 -6.42 -0.55 6.32
N PHE A 101 -5.26 -1.08 5.97
CA PHE A 101 -3.94 -0.62 6.41
C PHE A 101 -3.30 0.17 5.27
N ILE A 102 -2.90 1.41 5.50
CA ILE A 102 -2.34 2.27 4.45
C ILE A 102 -1.40 3.34 5.03
N GLY A 103 -0.27 3.54 4.37
CA GLY A 103 0.70 4.58 4.71
C GLY A 103 0.44 5.90 4.00
N SER A 104 0.87 7.00 4.60
CA SER A 104 0.77 8.33 4.02
C SER A 104 2.12 9.06 4.04
N ASP A 105 2.30 10.04 3.14
CA ASP A 105 3.45 10.92 3.12
C ASP A 105 3.50 11.87 4.35
N ASP A 106 2.43 11.95 5.17
CA ASP A 106 2.46 12.62 6.47
C ASP A 106 3.23 11.82 7.55
N GLY A 107 3.71 10.63 7.21
CA GLY A 107 4.43 9.76 8.12
C GLY A 107 3.54 8.92 9.03
N THR A 108 2.27 8.76 8.71
CA THR A 108 1.34 7.99 9.53
C THR A 108 0.87 6.73 8.80
N LEU A 109 0.93 5.59 9.49
CA LEU A 109 0.17 4.41 9.11
C LEU A 109 -1.25 4.56 9.66
N TYR A 110 -2.24 4.57 8.78
CA TYR A 110 -3.65 4.60 9.13
C TYR A 110 -4.25 3.20 9.06
N VAL A 111 -5.09 2.89 10.04
CA VAL A 111 -5.91 1.69 10.05
C VAL A 111 -7.37 2.10 10.15
N LEU A 112 -8.11 1.82 9.07
CA LEU A 112 -9.49 2.25 8.92
C LEU A 112 -10.42 1.04 8.85
N ASN A 113 -11.64 1.19 9.34
CA ASN A 113 -12.67 0.18 9.17
C ASN A 113 -13.14 0.14 7.70
N THR A 114 -13.18 -1.05 7.09
CA THR A 114 -13.50 -1.20 5.66
C THR A 114 -14.91 -0.71 5.28
N VAL A 115 -15.86 -0.79 6.19
CA VAL A 115 -17.27 -0.46 5.93
C VAL A 115 -17.55 1.03 6.14
N THR A 116 -17.00 1.60 7.23
CA THR A 116 -17.35 2.94 7.68
C THR A 116 -16.31 4.01 7.33
N GLY A 117 -15.08 3.62 6.96
CA GLY A 117 -13.94 4.52 6.77
C GLY A 117 -13.44 5.19 8.05
N LYS A 118 -14.01 4.88 9.21
CA LYS A 118 -13.58 5.47 10.49
C LYS A 118 -12.23 4.91 10.91
N PRO A 119 -11.34 5.75 11.48
CA PRO A 119 -10.08 5.28 12.01
C PRO A 119 -10.31 4.35 13.21
N VAL A 120 -9.54 3.25 13.24
CA VAL A 120 -9.50 2.29 14.34
C VAL A 120 -8.33 2.62 15.25
N TRP A 121 -7.15 2.76 14.66
CA TRP A 121 -5.95 3.29 15.28
C TRP A 121 -5.00 3.84 14.19
N ASN A 122 -4.00 4.57 14.59
CA ASN A 122 -2.93 5.04 13.72
C ASN A 122 -1.58 4.92 14.41
N SER A 123 -0.50 4.91 13.62
CA SER A 123 0.86 4.90 14.14
C SER A 123 1.72 5.92 13.40
N PRO A 124 2.08 7.03 14.06
CA PRO A 124 2.95 8.03 13.46
C PRO A 124 4.40 7.55 13.42
N THR A 125 5.08 7.87 12.34
CA THR A 125 6.52 7.72 12.15
C THR A 125 7.17 9.08 11.99
N ARG A 126 8.47 9.14 11.70
CA ARG A 126 9.20 10.40 11.52
C ARG A 126 9.32 10.85 10.07
N ALA A 127 8.88 10.02 9.13
CA ALA A 127 9.08 10.24 7.70
C ALA A 127 7.96 9.57 6.86
N PRO A 128 7.79 9.98 5.61
CA PRO A 128 6.80 9.42 4.70
C PRO A 128 6.78 7.89 4.66
N ILE A 129 5.58 7.30 4.63
CA ILE A 129 5.34 5.87 4.48
C ILE A 129 4.82 5.63 3.06
N ARG A 130 5.72 5.23 2.16
CA ARG A 130 5.39 4.92 0.76
C ARG A 130 5.35 3.43 0.47
N SER A 131 5.96 2.61 1.32
CA SER A 131 5.83 1.17 1.23
C SER A 131 4.38 0.75 1.51
N SER A 132 3.92 -0.30 0.85
CA SER A 132 2.64 -0.90 1.18
C SER A 132 2.78 -1.81 2.40
N PRO A 133 1.86 -1.73 3.37
CA PRO A 133 1.94 -2.55 4.57
C PRO A 133 1.82 -4.05 4.25
N LEU A 134 2.65 -4.86 4.87
CA LEU A 134 2.49 -6.30 4.96
C LEU A 134 1.69 -6.62 6.22
N VAL A 135 0.61 -7.38 6.08
CA VAL A 135 -0.09 -7.98 7.22
C VAL A 135 0.18 -9.46 7.23
N ASP A 136 0.72 -9.96 8.33
CA ASP A 136 1.09 -11.36 8.52
C ASP A 136 0.78 -11.82 9.95
N GLY A 137 -0.31 -12.59 10.09
CA GLY A 137 -0.84 -13.01 11.39
C GLY A 137 -1.25 -11.81 12.24
N ASP A 138 -0.62 -11.65 13.39
CA ASP A 138 -0.84 -10.56 14.35
C ASP A 138 0.09 -9.34 14.15
N LEU A 139 0.83 -9.30 13.04
CA LEU A 139 1.82 -8.28 12.75
C LEU A 139 1.43 -7.42 11.55
N VAL A 140 1.76 -6.14 11.63
CA VAL A 140 1.78 -5.20 10.51
C VAL A 140 3.21 -4.69 10.33
N ILE A 141 3.77 -4.85 9.11
CA ILE A 141 5.15 -4.53 8.83
C ILE A 141 5.21 -3.57 7.64
N PHE A 142 5.96 -2.48 7.77
CA PHE A 142 6.12 -1.48 6.72
C PHE A 142 7.45 -0.74 6.85
N GLY A 143 7.93 -0.18 5.75
CA GLY A 143 9.10 0.67 5.69
C GLY A 143 8.74 2.14 5.62
N ALA A 144 9.60 3.02 6.14
CA ALA A 144 9.48 4.46 6.01
C ALA A 144 10.74 5.09 5.39
N GLU A 145 10.63 6.33 4.93
CA GLU A 145 11.76 7.05 4.30
C GLU A 145 12.88 7.44 5.27
N ASP A 146 12.66 7.30 6.60
CA ASP A 146 13.73 7.44 7.61
C ASP A 146 14.68 6.23 7.67
N GLY A 147 14.47 5.22 6.83
CA GLY A 147 15.25 3.99 6.82
C GLY A 147 14.77 2.94 7.82
N THR A 148 13.67 3.19 8.52
CA THR A 148 13.15 2.24 9.51
C THR A 148 12.14 1.29 8.90
N VAL A 149 12.30 0.00 9.20
CA VAL A 149 11.25 -1.02 9.08
C VAL A 149 10.57 -1.13 10.43
N TYR A 150 9.27 -0.89 10.44
CA TYR A 150 8.42 -0.97 11.63
C TYR A 150 7.65 -2.29 11.61
N CYS A 151 7.57 -2.94 12.76
CA CYS A 151 6.67 -4.05 13.01
C CYS A 151 5.79 -3.73 14.22
N LEU A 152 4.50 -3.75 14.01
CA LEU A 152 3.51 -3.38 15.00
C LEU A 152 2.55 -4.54 15.27
N ASP A 153 1.98 -4.57 16.47
CA ASP A 153 0.83 -5.42 16.77
C ASP A 153 -0.40 -4.92 15.99
N ILE A 154 -1.05 -5.81 15.26
CA ILE A 154 -2.17 -5.47 14.39
C ILE A 154 -3.39 -4.92 15.15
N ARG A 155 -3.56 -5.27 16.43
CA ARG A 155 -4.76 -4.96 17.23
C ARG A 155 -4.75 -3.52 17.75
N ASN A 156 -3.56 -2.98 18.08
CA ASN A 156 -3.45 -1.71 18.79
C ASN A 156 -2.33 -0.79 18.26
N GLY A 157 -1.55 -1.24 17.27
CA GLY A 157 -0.44 -0.46 16.72
C GLY A 157 0.78 -0.32 17.62
N GLU A 158 0.87 -1.10 18.72
CA GLU A 158 2.07 -1.10 19.56
C GLU A 158 3.28 -1.69 18.83
N THR A 159 4.43 -1.04 18.99
CA THR A 159 5.67 -1.52 18.36
C THR A 159 6.13 -2.84 18.96
N ARG A 160 6.29 -3.85 18.11
CA ARG A 160 6.90 -5.14 18.45
C ARG A 160 8.41 -5.07 18.30
N TRP A 161 8.86 -4.56 17.15
CA TRP A 161 10.28 -4.31 16.87
C TRP A 161 10.45 -3.24 15.78
N ARG A 162 11.68 -2.75 15.67
CA ARG A 162 12.13 -1.85 14.61
C ARG A 162 13.48 -2.32 14.11
N PHE A 163 13.71 -2.20 12.80
CA PHE A 163 15.00 -2.39 12.16
C PHE A 163 15.40 -1.12 11.43
N HIS A 164 16.66 -0.70 11.52
CA HIS A 164 17.17 0.49 10.86
C HIS A 164 18.12 0.11 9.71
N ALA A 165 17.74 0.41 8.47
CA ALA A 165 18.61 0.46 7.31
C ALA A 165 19.31 1.82 7.25
N SER A 166 20.36 1.92 6.44
CA SER A 166 21.15 3.17 6.34
C SER A 166 20.46 4.26 5.50
N MET A 167 19.46 3.92 4.71
CA MET A 167 18.67 4.82 3.87
C MET A 167 17.20 4.36 3.79
N GLY A 168 16.35 5.20 3.22
CA GLY A 168 14.90 5.00 3.15
C GLY A 168 14.47 3.62 2.65
N VAL A 169 13.40 3.11 3.23
CA VAL A 169 12.76 1.84 2.88
C VAL A 169 11.42 2.14 2.24
N THR A 170 11.41 2.20 0.91
CA THR A 170 10.20 2.44 0.10
C THR A 170 9.66 1.17 -0.56
N SER A 171 10.46 0.10 -0.58
CA SER A 171 10.05 -1.24 -0.99
C SER A 171 9.03 -1.79 0.00
N SER A 172 7.97 -2.43 -0.50
CA SER A 172 7.03 -3.16 0.36
C SER A 172 7.65 -4.48 0.78
N ALA A 173 7.45 -4.84 2.04
CA ALA A 173 7.95 -6.09 2.59
C ALA A 173 7.16 -7.30 2.09
N THR A 174 7.79 -8.46 2.02
CA THR A 174 7.12 -9.75 1.84
C THR A 174 7.55 -10.73 2.92
N ALA A 175 6.67 -11.68 3.26
CA ALA A 175 6.97 -12.72 4.24
C ALA A 175 7.31 -14.04 3.53
N PHE A 176 8.32 -14.73 4.03
CA PHE A 176 8.68 -16.08 3.64
C PHE A 176 9.07 -16.89 4.89
N GLU A 177 8.25 -17.87 5.26
CA GLU A 177 8.41 -18.67 6.48
C GLU A 177 8.53 -17.77 7.75
N GLN A 178 9.70 -17.76 8.39
CA GLN A 178 9.98 -16.93 9.57
C GLN A 178 10.73 -15.63 9.21
N LEU A 179 10.84 -15.30 7.93
CA LEU A 179 11.57 -14.13 7.45
C LEU A 179 10.64 -13.07 6.89
N VAL A 180 11.03 -11.82 7.09
CA VAL A 180 10.50 -10.64 6.41
C VAL A 180 11.60 -10.13 5.47
N ILE A 181 11.30 -10.10 4.17
CA ILE A 181 12.24 -9.67 3.15
C ILE A 181 11.87 -8.27 2.69
N VAL A 182 12.84 -7.33 2.71
CA VAL A 182 12.61 -5.94 2.37
C VAL A 182 13.83 -5.32 1.70
N GLY A 183 13.60 -4.50 0.67
CA GLY A 183 14.63 -3.74 -0.02
C GLY A 183 14.80 -2.33 0.55
N SER A 184 16.02 -1.79 0.51
CA SER A 184 16.32 -0.43 0.94
C SER A 184 17.05 0.37 -0.15
N SER A 185 16.91 1.67 -0.09
CA SER A 185 17.66 2.62 -0.92
C SER A 185 19.17 2.61 -0.62
N ASP A 186 19.60 1.99 0.48
CA ASP A 186 21.00 1.75 0.81
C ASP A 186 21.67 0.62 -0.01
N ARG A 187 20.94 0.08 -0.98
CA ARG A 187 21.36 -0.99 -1.89
C ARG A 187 21.40 -2.37 -1.26
N HIS A 188 20.73 -2.58 -0.13
CA HIS A 188 20.64 -3.91 0.48
C HIS A 188 19.22 -4.46 0.40
N LEU A 189 19.15 -5.76 0.15
CA LEU A 189 18.01 -6.59 0.45
C LEU A 189 18.28 -7.22 1.81
N TYR A 190 17.35 -7.06 2.73
CA TYR A 190 17.44 -7.60 4.08
C TYR A 190 16.43 -8.72 4.26
N ALA A 191 16.86 -9.80 4.91
CA ALA A 191 15.95 -10.77 5.50
C ALA A 191 16.01 -10.65 7.01
N LEU A 192 14.91 -10.27 7.60
CA LEU A 192 14.76 -10.03 9.02
C LEU A 192 14.00 -11.20 9.65
N ASP A 193 14.41 -11.63 10.83
CA ASP A 193 13.60 -12.56 11.62
C ASP A 193 12.27 -11.90 11.99
N ARG A 194 11.18 -12.56 11.68
CA ARG A 194 9.82 -12.03 11.80
C ARG A 194 9.46 -11.65 13.22
N ARG A 195 9.99 -12.35 14.24
CA ARG A 195 9.61 -12.11 15.64
C ARG A 195 10.46 -11.05 16.31
N SER A 196 11.74 -11.02 16.00
CA SER A 196 12.72 -10.14 16.66
C SER A 196 13.10 -8.91 15.84
N GLY A 197 12.91 -8.94 14.53
CA GLY A 197 13.39 -7.90 13.61
C GLY A 197 14.90 -7.94 13.37
N TRP A 198 15.62 -8.94 13.87
CA TRP A 198 17.06 -9.04 13.66
C TRP A 198 17.36 -9.48 12.23
N ALA A 199 18.40 -8.88 11.63
CA ALA A 199 18.85 -9.26 10.31
C ALA A 199 19.49 -10.66 10.35
N VAL A 200 18.87 -11.62 9.65
CA VAL A 200 19.39 -12.97 9.49
C VAL A 200 20.44 -12.99 8.40
N TRP A 201 20.16 -12.31 7.28
CA TRP A 201 21.11 -12.09 6.21
C TRP A 201 20.80 -10.78 5.47
N ARG A 202 21.79 -10.31 4.72
CA ARG A 202 21.65 -9.19 3.80
C ARG A 202 22.39 -9.49 2.50
N TYR A 203 21.83 -9.01 1.40
CA TYR A 203 22.45 -9.06 0.07
C TYR A 203 22.67 -7.65 -0.45
N ARG A 204 23.88 -7.34 -0.94
CA ARG A 204 24.21 -6.03 -1.52
C ARG A 204 23.97 -6.03 -3.02
N ALA A 205 23.06 -5.20 -3.50
CA ALA A 205 22.81 -4.94 -4.91
C ALA A 205 23.71 -3.83 -5.46
N GLY A 206 23.79 -3.71 -6.78
CA GLY A 206 24.54 -2.64 -7.45
C GLY A 206 23.93 -1.25 -7.24
N HIS A 207 22.59 -1.17 -7.16
CA HIS A 207 21.83 0.07 -7.01
C HIS A 207 20.80 -0.02 -5.90
N ARG A 208 20.15 1.13 -5.58
CA ARG A 208 19.03 1.19 -4.61
C ARG A 208 17.93 0.21 -5.00
N ILE A 209 17.32 -0.41 -4.00
CA ILE A 209 16.20 -1.34 -4.19
C ILE A 209 14.93 -0.61 -3.79
N VAL A 210 14.07 -0.33 -4.77
CA VAL A 210 12.78 0.34 -4.57
C VAL A 210 11.60 -0.54 -5.02
N SER A 211 11.89 -1.65 -5.70
CA SER A 211 10.90 -2.66 -6.06
C SER A 211 10.57 -3.54 -4.87
N SER A 212 9.35 -4.06 -4.82
CA SER A 212 8.92 -5.00 -3.79
C SER A 212 9.34 -6.41 -4.16
N PRO A 213 9.96 -7.19 -3.24
CA PRO A 213 10.27 -8.58 -3.47
C PRO A 213 8.98 -9.40 -3.58
N CYS A 214 9.04 -10.47 -4.36
CA CYS A 214 7.98 -11.47 -4.50
C CYS A 214 8.55 -12.86 -4.13
N VAL A 215 7.79 -13.64 -3.40
CA VAL A 215 8.10 -15.02 -3.00
C VAL A 215 6.97 -15.93 -3.45
#